data_20ac8ceec37479bb742baae1a4755031
#
_entry.id   20ac8ceec37479bb742baae1a4755031
#
_cell.length_a   1.000
_cell.length_b   1.000
_cell.length_c   1.000
_cell.angle_alpha   90.00
_cell.angle_beta   90.00
_cell.angle_gamma   90.00
#
_symmetry.space_group_name_H-M   'P 1'
#
loop_
_entity.id
_entity.type
_entity.pdbx_description
1 polymer ?
#
loop_
_entity_poly.entity_id
_entity_poly.type
_entity_poly.pdbx_seq_one_letter_code
_entity_poly.pdbx_strand_id
1 'polypeptide(L)'
;LSWQTASAQAHANFNVDSLEYIMPNFSIGTVLFYNGERSQALLNINTFDNAVRFIDEKKDTLIVKNEEEIKAVYIKNRYFAKWQKKYVELLNPTNDTSVGIHRYINAIAKKNVVGAYGMASETASVSSLSHISDMGNTYKLKKGGAFDLSYHEVFYICKGSKIYPANTRNFQKIYPKLKEKISVFVKENDIDFSNLESIKMLYDYCIENQ
;
A
#
# COMPACT_ATOMS: atom_id res chain seq x y z
N LEU A 1 -5.16 -33.98 27.29
CA LEU A 1 -4.50 -33.86 25.96
C LEU A 1 -4.62 -32.42 25.51
N SER A 2 -3.54 -31.65 25.71
CA SER A 2 -3.43 -30.24 25.35
C SER A 2 -3.03 -30.12 23.88
N TRP A 3 -3.85 -29.47 23.06
CA TRP A 3 -3.48 -29.09 21.71
C TRP A 3 -2.75 -27.75 21.78
N GLN A 4 -1.44 -27.78 21.67
CA GLN A 4 -0.65 -26.58 21.37
C GLN A 4 -0.78 -26.30 19.87
N THR A 5 -1.52 -25.27 19.51
CA THR A 5 -1.50 -24.69 18.17
C THR A 5 -0.22 -23.86 18.03
N ALA A 6 0.78 -24.45 17.38
CA ALA A 6 1.94 -23.71 16.93
C ALA A 6 1.52 -22.80 15.76
N SER A 7 1.48 -21.51 16.00
CA SER A 7 1.42 -20.51 14.94
C SER A 7 2.76 -20.52 14.20
N ALA A 8 2.85 -21.28 13.12
CA ALA A 8 3.96 -21.20 12.19
C ALA A 8 3.84 -19.86 11.43
N GLN A 9 4.53 -18.83 11.90
CA GLN A 9 4.86 -17.69 11.07
C GLN A 9 5.76 -18.22 9.94
N ALA A 10 5.18 -18.42 8.77
CA ALA A 10 5.92 -18.69 7.56
C ALA A 10 6.76 -17.45 7.24
N HIS A 11 8.03 -17.47 7.63
CA HIS A 11 9.04 -16.59 7.07
C HIS A 11 9.25 -17.02 5.62
N ALA A 12 8.34 -16.64 4.73
CA ALA A 12 8.56 -16.75 3.30
C ALA A 12 9.86 -16.00 3.00
N ASN A 13 10.75 -16.64 2.25
CA ASN A 13 11.97 -16.03 1.74
C ASN A 13 11.56 -14.89 0.79
N PHE A 14 11.38 -13.71 1.33
CA PHE A 14 10.96 -12.51 0.64
C PHE A 14 12.03 -12.11 -0.37
N ASN A 15 11.73 -12.18 -1.67
CA ASN A 15 12.56 -11.56 -2.69
C ASN A 15 12.19 -10.07 -2.73
N VAL A 16 12.96 -9.24 -2.05
CA VAL A 16 12.74 -7.79 -1.92
C VAL A 16 12.70 -7.10 -3.27
N ASP A 17 13.51 -7.55 -4.23
CA ASP A 17 13.56 -6.97 -5.57
C ASP A 17 12.22 -7.12 -6.33
N SER A 18 11.43 -8.14 -6.01
CA SER A 18 10.10 -8.34 -6.60
C SER A 18 9.00 -7.48 -5.98
N LEU A 19 9.27 -6.85 -4.83
CA LEU A 19 8.30 -6.06 -4.06
C LEU A 19 8.63 -4.56 -4.00
N GLU A 20 9.74 -4.14 -4.59
CA GLU A 20 10.09 -2.72 -4.71
C GLU A 20 9.00 -1.92 -5.42
N TYR A 21 8.28 -2.55 -6.32
CA TYR A 21 7.20 -1.94 -7.09
C TYR A 21 5.90 -2.71 -6.94
N ILE A 22 4.76 -1.99 -7.04
CA ILE A 22 3.42 -2.61 -6.99
C ILE A 22 3.18 -3.55 -8.18
N MET A 23 3.76 -3.24 -9.34
CA MET A 23 3.69 -4.08 -10.53
C MET A 23 5.04 -4.75 -10.77
N PRO A 24 5.07 -6.01 -11.25
CA PRO A 24 6.34 -6.71 -11.52
C PRO A 24 7.18 -6.02 -12.61
N ASN A 25 6.54 -5.26 -13.50
CA ASN A 25 7.21 -4.51 -14.57
C ASN A 25 6.54 -3.15 -14.76
N PHE A 26 7.32 -2.15 -15.20
CA PHE A 26 6.78 -0.89 -15.70
C PHE A 26 5.83 -1.17 -16.86
N SER A 27 4.69 -0.53 -16.87
CA SER A 27 3.63 -0.77 -17.84
C SER A 27 3.01 0.56 -18.29
N ILE A 28 2.49 0.59 -19.51
CA ILE A 28 1.78 1.77 -19.99
C ILE A 28 0.68 2.13 -18.99
N GLY A 29 0.71 3.38 -18.59
CA GLY A 29 -0.23 3.93 -17.63
C GLY A 29 -0.48 5.41 -17.88
N THR A 30 -1.43 5.97 -17.13
CA THR A 30 -1.82 7.38 -17.22
C THR A 30 -1.81 7.99 -15.82
N VAL A 31 -1.11 9.08 -15.65
CA VAL A 31 -1.23 9.97 -14.49
C VAL A 31 -2.34 10.97 -14.77
N LEU A 32 -3.31 11.07 -13.88
CA LEU A 32 -4.38 12.08 -13.92
C LEU A 32 -4.09 13.12 -12.83
N PHE A 33 -4.03 14.38 -13.22
CA PHE A 33 -3.82 15.52 -12.34
C PHE A 33 -5.15 16.16 -11.89
N TYR A 34 -5.13 16.94 -10.80
CA TYR A 34 -6.33 17.64 -10.30
C TYR A 34 -6.85 18.71 -11.28
N ASN A 35 -5.98 19.30 -12.10
CA ASN A 35 -6.34 20.25 -13.14
C ASN A 35 -7.03 19.59 -14.37
N GLY A 36 -7.13 18.25 -14.39
CA GLY A 36 -7.71 17.47 -15.47
C GLY A 36 -6.71 17.03 -16.55
N GLU A 37 -5.47 17.50 -16.50
CA GLU A 37 -4.42 17.04 -17.41
C GLU A 37 -4.12 15.55 -17.21
N ARG A 38 -3.64 14.94 -18.30
CA ARG A 38 -3.25 13.53 -18.33
C ARG A 38 -1.89 13.37 -18.98
N SER A 39 -1.04 12.55 -18.40
CA SER A 39 0.26 12.19 -18.96
C SER A 39 0.38 10.68 -19.05
N GLN A 40 0.88 10.16 -20.17
CA GLN A 40 1.09 8.72 -20.39
C GLN A 40 2.59 8.41 -20.42
N ALA A 41 2.96 7.31 -19.76
CA ALA A 41 4.32 6.79 -19.77
C ALA A 41 4.32 5.31 -19.37
N LEU A 42 5.49 4.68 -19.37
CA LEU A 42 5.72 3.42 -18.67
C LEU A 42 5.83 3.73 -17.17
N LEU A 43 4.80 3.37 -16.42
CA LEU A 43 4.64 3.73 -15.00
C LEU A 43 4.77 2.53 -14.07
N ASN A 44 5.20 2.79 -12.85
CA ASN A 44 5.04 1.93 -11.69
C ASN A 44 4.95 2.77 -10.41
N ILE A 45 4.53 2.18 -9.30
CA ILE A 45 4.49 2.83 -7.99
C ILE A 45 5.49 2.10 -7.09
N ASN A 46 6.43 2.83 -6.53
CA ASN A 46 7.44 2.29 -5.62
C ASN A 46 6.80 2.08 -4.23
N THR A 47 7.03 0.92 -3.61
CA THR A 47 6.43 0.54 -2.32
C THR A 47 7.18 1.10 -1.11
N PHE A 48 8.42 1.57 -1.28
CA PHE A 48 9.19 2.15 -0.18
C PHE A 48 8.81 3.59 0.12
N ASP A 49 8.73 4.43 -0.92
CA ASP A 49 8.45 5.86 -0.78
C ASP A 49 7.07 6.28 -1.28
N ASN A 50 6.30 5.34 -1.82
CA ASN A 50 4.99 5.58 -2.42
C ASN A 50 5.03 6.58 -3.58
N ALA A 51 6.16 6.71 -4.28
CA ALA A 51 6.29 7.61 -5.40
C ALA A 51 5.94 6.92 -6.72
N VAL A 52 5.34 7.69 -7.63
CA VAL A 52 5.14 7.24 -9.02
C VAL A 52 6.43 7.41 -9.78
N ARG A 53 6.89 6.31 -10.35
CA ARG A 53 8.07 6.27 -11.20
C ARG A 53 7.65 6.09 -12.66
N PHE A 54 8.44 6.64 -13.57
CA PHE A 54 8.28 6.44 -15.00
C PHE A 54 9.62 6.18 -15.68
N ILE A 55 9.57 5.51 -16.83
CA ILE A 55 10.74 5.30 -17.69
C ILE A 55 10.74 6.39 -18.77
N ASP A 56 11.83 7.14 -18.87
CA ASP A 56 12.02 8.18 -19.89
C ASP A 56 12.55 7.59 -21.21
N GLU A 57 12.77 8.47 -22.20
CA GLU A 57 13.30 8.09 -23.53
C GLU A 57 14.73 7.52 -23.48
N LYS A 58 15.50 7.88 -22.46
CA LYS A 58 16.87 7.37 -22.23
C LYS A 58 16.89 6.05 -21.47
N LYS A 59 15.72 5.52 -21.12
CA LYS A 59 15.50 4.33 -20.28
C LYS A 59 15.91 4.53 -18.83
N ASP A 60 15.98 5.77 -18.37
CA ASP A 60 16.19 6.08 -16.96
C ASP A 60 14.87 6.04 -16.19
N THR A 61 14.96 5.56 -14.92
CA THR A 61 13.80 5.56 -14.03
C THR A 61 13.76 6.87 -13.25
N LEU A 62 12.71 7.66 -13.46
CA LEU A 62 12.53 8.97 -12.87
C LEU A 62 11.28 9.03 -12.00
N ILE A 63 11.25 9.97 -11.05
CA ILE A 63 10.08 10.27 -10.21
C ILE A 63 9.22 11.31 -10.92
N VAL A 64 7.90 11.14 -10.87
CA VAL A 64 6.96 12.17 -11.34
C VAL A 64 7.07 13.38 -10.41
N LYS A 65 7.42 14.54 -10.98
CA LYS A 65 7.43 15.80 -10.22
C LYS A 65 6.00 16.23 -9.88
N ASN A 66 5.85 17.11 -8.89
CA ASN A 66 4.56 17.66 -8.45
C ASN A 66 3.57 16.56 -8.05
N GLU A 67 4.04 15.62 -7.24
CA GLU A 67 3.19 14.51 -6.76
C GLU A 67 1.91 14.99 -6.06
N GLU A 68 1.92 16.16 -5.44
CA GLU A 68 0.76 16.78 -4.79
C GLU A 68 -0.36 17.13 -5.78
N GLU A 69 -0.03 17.36 -7.04
CA GLU A 69 -1.00 17.64 -8.11
C GLU A 69 -1.65 16.38 -8.71
N ILE A 70 -1.08 15.20 -8.39
CA ILE A 70 -1.62 13.93 -8.87
C ILE A 70 -2.93 13.62 -8.14
N LYS A 71 -3.99 13.38 -8.91
CA LYS A 71 -5.28 12.90 -8.43
C LYS A 71 -5.36 11.38 -8.39
N ALA A 72 -4.88 10.73 -9.44
CA ALA A 72 -4.93 9.28 -9.58
C ALA A 72 -3.92 8.79 -10.63
N VAL A 73 -3.63 7.49 -10.58
CA VAL A 73 -2.79 6.80 -11.55
C VAL A 73 -3.53 5.56 -12.06
N TYR A 74 -3.54 5.38 -13.37
CA TYR A 74 -4.01 4.16 -14.02
C TYR A 74 -2.80 3.41 -14.56
N ILE A 75 -2.64 2.13 -14.22
CA ILE A 75 -1.60 1.27 -14.80
C ILE A 75 -2.28 -0.02 -15.25
N LYS A 76 -2.27 -0.28 -16.56
CA LYS A 76 -3.08 -1.35 -17.18
C LYS A 76 -4.56 -1.16 -16.80
N ASN A 77 -5.15 -2.15 -16.11
CA ASN A 77 -6.55 -2.15 -15.65
C ASN A 77 -6.69 -1.83 -14.15
N ARG A 78 -5.64 -1.33 -13.50
CA ARG A 78 -5.64 -1.00 -12.07
C ARG A 78 -5.71 0.50 -11.87
N TYR A 79 -6.56 0.94 -10.94
CA TYR A 79 -6.76 2.34 -10.58
C TYR A 79 -6.24 2.61 -9.17
N PHE A 80 -5.37 3.60 -9.05
CA PHE A 80 -4.75 4.03 -7.81
C PHE A 80 -5.16 5.47 -7.50
N ALA A 81 -6.01 5.66 -6.49
CA ALA A 81 -6.36 6.99 -6.02
C ALA A 81 -5.24 7.56 -5.14
N LYS A 82 -4.87 8.83 -5.37
CA LYS A 82 -3.98 9.55 -4.44
C LYS A 82 -4.78 9.93 -3.20
N TRP A 83 -4.28 9.53 -2.04
CA TRP A 83 -4.87 9.88 -0.75
C TRP A 83 -3.76 10.26 0.23
N GLN A 84 -3.68 11.56 0.58
CA GLN A 84 -2.55 12.08 1.33
C GLN A 84 -1.22 11.80 0.58
N LYS A 85 -0.25 11.17 1.24
CA LYS A 85 1.03 10.74 0.65
C LYS A 85 1.04 9.28 0.20
N LYS A 86 -0.12 8.70 -0.13
CA LYS A 86 -0.27 7.27 -0.44
C LYS A 86 -1.04 7.09 -1.74
N TYR A 87 -0.82 5.96 -2.39
CA TYR A 87 -1.65 5.47 -3.47
C TYR A 87 -2.46 4.28 -2.98
N VAL A 88 -3.78 4.40 -3.07
CA VAL A 88 -4.73 3.35 -2.68
C VAL A 88 -5.34 2.76 -3.94
N GLU A 89 -5.08 1.49 -4.20
CA GLU A 89 -5.71 0.77 -5.31
C GLU A 89 -7.18 0.54 -4.98
N LEU A 90 -8.10 0.96 -5.87
CA LEU A 90 -9.52 0.70 -5.75
C LEU A 90 -9.87 -0.54 -6.59
N LEU A 91 -10.47 -1.55 -5.97
CA LEU A 91 -10.82 -2.80 -6.66
C LEU A 91 -12.00 -2.62 -7.61
N ASN A 92 -12.96 -1.76 -7.26
CA ASN A 92 -14.14 -1.44 -8.06
C ASN A 92 -14.28 0.07 -8.27
N PRO A 93 -13.36 0.71 -9.04
CA PRO A 93 -13.27 2.17 -9.12
C PRO A 93 -14.47 2.85 -9.80
N THR A 94 -15.32 2.10 -10.51
CA THR A 94 -16.52 2.59 -11.19
C THR A 94 -17.75 2.62 -10.27
N ASN A 95 -17.70 1.93 -9.13
CA ASN A 95 -18.79 1.90 -8.17
C ASN A 95 -18.73 3.12 -7.23
N ASP A 96 -19.87 3.53 -6.66
CA ASP A 96 -19.92 4.59 -5.63
C ASP A 96 -19.09 4.22 -4.39
N THR A 97 -19.04 2.92 -4.08
CA THR A 97 -18.21 2.37 -3.01
C THR A 97 -17.22 1.34 -3.55
N SER A 98 -16.07 1.22 -2.91
CA SER A 98 -15.01 0.28 -3.31
C SER A 98 -14.17 -0.16 -2.12
N VAL A 99 -13.62 -1.36 -2.18
CA VAL A 99 -12.51 -1.76 -1.30
C VAL A 99 -11.22 -1.16 -1.84
N GLY A 100 -10.42 -0.56 -0.95
CA GLY A 100 -9.12 0.02 -1.27
C GLY A 100 -7.97 -0.76 -0.64
N ILE A 101 -6.83 -0.81 -1.32
CA ILE A 101 -5.61 -1.47 -0.83
C ILE A 101 -4.43 -0.51 -0.98
N HIS A 102 -3.73 -0.26 0.13
CA HIS A 102 -2.44 0.41 0.11
C HIS A 102 -1.33 -0.58 0.46
N ARG A 103 -0.31 -0.67 -0.39
CA ARG A 103 0.82 -1.58 -0.24
C ARG A 103 2.09 -0.79 -0.03
N TYR A 104 2.87 -1.17 0.98
CA TYR A 104 4.14 -0.52 1.25
C TYR A 104 5.14 -1.46 1.93
N ILE A 105 6.42 -1.13 1.81
CA ILE A 105 7.49 -1.77 2.56
C ILE A 105 7.92 -0.83 3.68
N ASN A 106 8.00 -1.38 4.89
CA ASN A 106 8.62 -0.71 6.03
C ASN A 106 10.05 -1.26 6.21
N ALA A 107 11.00 -0.35 6.42
CA ALA A 107 12.38 -0.71 6.68
C ALA A 107 12.80 -0.17 8.04
N ILE A 108 13.27 -1.07 8.90
CA ILE A 108 13.75 -0.76 10.25
C ILE A 108 15.25 -1.03 10.28
N ALA A 109 16.06 -0.04 10.68
CA ALA A 109 17.50 -0.23 10.85
C ALA A 109 17.79 -1.29 11.92
N LYS A 110 18.68 -2.24 11.62
CA LYS A 110 19.14 -3.23 12.59
C LYS A 110 19.98 -2.55 13.66
N LYS A 111 19.73 -2.85 14.93
CA LYS A 111 20.39 -2.23 16.09
C LYS A 111 21.90 -2.40 16.17
N ASN A 112 22.51 -3.27 15.34
CA ASN A 112 23.93 -3.66 15.42
C ASN A 112 24.76 -3.26 14.20
N VAL A 113 24.39 -2.23 13.45
CA VAL A 113 25.27 -1.69 12.42
C VAL A 113 26.31 -0.80 13.10
N VAL A 114 27.49 -1.37 13.34
CA VAL A 114 28.66 -0.61 13.80
C VAL A 114 29.01 0.42 12.74
N GLY A 115 28.91 1.70 13.04
CA GLY A 115 29.30 2.78 12.16
C GLY A 115 30.80 2.66 11.81
N ALA A 116 31.25 3.27 10.72
CA ALA A 116 32.60 3.19 10.17
C ALA A 116 33.76 3.52 11.15
N TYR A 117 33.45 3.97 12.34
CA TYR A 117 34.39 4.31 13.42
C TYR A 117 34.18 3.52 14.72
N GLY A 118 33.48 2.38 14.70
CA GLY A 118 33.33 1.53 15.88
C GLY A 118 32.44 2.08 17.00
N MET A 119 31.80 3.23 16.81
CA MET A 119 30.84 3.78 17.77
C MET A 119 29.43 3.30 17.45
N ALA A 120 28.78 2.64 18.41
CA ALA A 120 27.36 2.33 18.35
C ALA A 120 26.58 3.64 18.39
N SER A 121 25.98 4.06 17.28
CA SER A 121 25.09 5.20 17.22
C SER A 121 23.71 4.79 17.74
N GLU A 122 23.37 5.17 18.96
CA GLU A 122 22.07 4.89 19.60
C GLU A 122 20.90 5.72 19.02
N THR A 123 21.14 6.58 18.01
CA THR A 123 20.16 7.57 17.55
C THR A 123 19.86 7.54 16.06
N ALA A 124 19.95 6.42 15.41
CA ALA A 124 19.44 6.29 14.03
C ALA A 124 18.12 5.52 13.99
N SER A 125 17.07 6.04 14.61
CA SER A 125 15.72 5.71 14.20
C SER A 125 15.44 6.43 12.88
N VAL A 126 15.82 5.80 11.76
CA VAL A 126 15.34 6.25 10.42
C VAL A 126 13.85 6.00 10.38
N SER A 127 13.08 7.02 10.71
CA SER A 127 11.62 6.93 10.84
C SER A 127 10.89 6.81 9.49
N SER A 128 11.58 6.92 8.36
CA SER A 128 11.05 6.55 7.04
C SER A 128 12.14 6.51 5.98
N LEU A 129 12.06 5.53 5.07
CA LEU A 129 12.89 5.45 3.85
C LEU A 129 12.66 6.61 2.87
N SER A 130 11.62 7.44 3.05
CA SER A 130 11.39 8.64 2.27
C SER A 130 12.58 9.62 2.32
N HIS A 131 13.38 9.61 3.39
CA HIS A 131 14.59 10.42 3.50
C HIS A 131 15.79 9.84 2.73
N ILE A 132 15.78 8.56 2.40
CA ILE A 132 16.86 7.91 1.65
C ILE A 132 16.69 8.16 0.15
N SER A 133 15.44 8.32 -0.35
CA SER A 133 15.18 8.60 -1.76
C SER A 133 15.48 10.06 -2.15
N ASP A 134 15.48 10.99 -1.21
CA ASP A 134 15.78 12.43 -1.45
C ASP A 134 17.24 12.70 -1.87
N MET A 135 18.14 11.75 -1.66
CA MET A 135 19.55 11.86 -2.06
C MET A 135 19.87 11.34 -3.47
N GLY A 136 18.86 10.95 -4.27
CA GLY A 136 19.07 10.51 -5.65
C GLY A 136 19.78 9.18 -5.81
N ASN A 137 20.14 8.51 -4.72
CA ASN A 137 20.78 7.19 -4.75
C ASN A 137 19.73 6.12 -4.48
N THR A 138 19.44 5.32 -5.49
CA THR A 138 18.69 4.07 -5.33
C THR A 138 19.54 3.09 -4.53
N TYR A 139 19.38 3.07 -3.22
CA TYR A 139 20.00 2.03 -2.40
C TYR A 139 19.32 0.70 -2.74
N LYS A 140 20.01 -0.16 -3.50
CA LYS A 140 19.62 -1.55 -3.62
C LYS A 140 19.76 -2.19 -2.24
N LEU A 141 18.64 -2.35 -1.55
CA LEU A 141 18.58 -3.03 -0.26
C LEU A 141 18.83 -4.52 -0.48
N LYS A 142 20.10 -4.93 -0.45
CA LYS A 142 20.49 -6.32 -0.59
C LYS A 142 20.02 -7.12 0.64
N LYS A 143 19.54 -8.33 0.39
CA LYS A 143 19.26 -9.34 1.42
C LYS A 143 20.49 -9.46 2.34
N GLY A 144 20.31 -9.20 3.65
CA GLY A 144 21.42 -9.15 4.62
C GLY A 144 22.00 -7.76 4.90
N GLY A 145 21.40 -6.69 4.34
CA GLY A 145 21.79 -5.31 4.59
C GLY A 145 21.46 -4.81 6.00
N ALA A 146 21.69 -3.52 6.23
CA ALA A 146 21.53 -2.83 7.51
C ALA A 146 20.06 -2.70 7.99
N PHE A 147 19.07 -3.21 7.22
CA PHE A 147 17.66 -3.04 7.49
C PHE A 147 16.90 -4.38 7.54
N ASP A 148 15.92 -4.46 8.43
CA ASP A 148 14.86 -5.45 8.42
C ASP A 148 13.69 -4.88 7.63
N LEU A 149 13.24 -5.62 6.61
CA LEU A 149 12.19 -5.20 5.69
C LEU A 149 10.92 -6.00 5.96
N SER A 150 9.79 -5.31 6.02
CA SER A 150 8.48 -5.93 6.14
C SER A 150 7.52 -5.34 5.11
N TYR A 151 6.82 -6.21 4.37
CA TYR A 151 5.78 -5.83 3.43
C TYR A 151 4.44 -5.76 4.17
N HIS A 152 3.68 -4.71 3.88
CA HIS A 152 2.38 -4.46 4.50
C HIS A 152 1.31 -4.17 3.45
N GLU A 153 0.12 -4.70 3.71
CA GLU A 153 -1.10 -4.29 3.05
C GLU A 153 -2.04 -3.67 4.08
N VAL A 154 -2.57 -2.51 3.78
CA VAL A 154 -3.56 -1.82 4.61
C VAL A 154 -4.82 -1.63 3.79
N PHE A 155 -5.95 -2.02 4.35
CA PHE A 155 -7.22 -2.03 3.65
C PHE A 155 -8.11 -0.85 4.04
N TYR A 156 -8.90 -0.41 3.07
CA TYR A 156 -9.78 0.73 3.18
C TYR A 156 -11.17 0.38 2.62
N ILE A 157 -12.16 1.12 3.08
CA ILE A 157 -13.46 1.21 2.44
C ILE A 157 -13.64 2.63 1.91
N CYS A 158 -14.00 2.77 0.64
CA CYS A 158 -14.06 4.04 -0.07
C CYS A 158 -15.48 4.33 -0.49
N LYS A 159 -15.87 5.63 -0.44
CA LYS A 159 -17.14 6.12 -0.99
C LYS A 159 -16.92 7.43 -1.70
N GLY A 160 -17.10 7.44 -3.02
CA GLY A 160 -16.69 8.56 -3.88
C GLY A 160 -15.21 8.88 -3.66
N SER A 161 -14.90 10.14 -3.34
CA SER A 161 -13.52 10.58 -3.05
C SER A 161 -13.04 10.34 -1.61
N LYS A 162 -13.90 9.81 -0.74
CA LYS A 162 -13.58 9.60 0.68
C LYS A 162 -13.04 8.20 0.91
N ILE A 163 -11.88 8.13 1.57
CA ILE A 163 -11.17 6.88 1.90
C ILE A 163 -11.09 6.75 3.42
N TYR A 164 -11.53 5.61 3.94
CA TYR A 164 -11.56 5.31 5.37
C TYR A 164 -10.88 3.97 5.64
N PRO A 165 -10.12 3.81 6.74
CA PRO A 165 -9.63 2.50 7.16
C PRO A 165 -10.75 1.47 7.23
N ALA A 166 -10.52 0.26 6.74
CA ALA A 166 -11.49 -0.83 6.83
C ALA A 166 -11.64 -1.26 8.29
N ASN A 167 -12.83 -1.04 8.84
CA ASN A 167 -13.25 -1.53 10.16
C ASN A 167 -14.78 -1.45 10.26
N THR A 168 -15.34 -2.13 11.24
CA THR A 168 -16.80 -2.18 11.46
C THR A 168 -17.44 -0.79 11.46
N ARG A 169 -16.85 0.17 12.21
CA ARG A 169 -17.38 1.54 12.33
C ARG A 169 -17.47 2.26 10.99
N ASN A 170 -16.47 2.14 10.16
CA ASN A 170 -16.42 2.83 8.87
C ASN A 170 -17.34 2.16 7.84
N PHE A 171 -17.49 0.82 7.86
CA PHE A 171 -18.52 0.14 7.08
C PHE A 171 -19.92 0.60 7.49
N GLN A 172 -20.23 0.67 8.78
CA GLN A 172 -21.51 1.18 9.29
C GLN A 172 -21.77 2.65 8.91
N LYS A 173 -20.72 3.47 8.86
CA LYS A 173 -20.81 4.87 8.42
C LYS A 173 -21.18 5.00 6.93
N ILE A 174 -20.65 4.11 6.10
CA ILE A 174 -20.90 4.09 4.66
C ILE A 174 -22.26 3.47 4.33
N TYR A 175 -22.67 2.45 5.11
CA TYR A 175 -23.94 1.73 4.96
C TYR A 175 -24.82 1.88 6.20
N PRO A 176 -25.35 3.10 6.48
CA PRO A 176 -26.03 3.38 7.75
C PRO A 176 -27.29 2.56 7.97
N LYS A 177 -28.00 2.15 6.90
CA LYS A 177 -29.19 1.30 6.98
C LYS A 177 -28.85 -0.15 7.42
N LEU A 178 -27.61 -0.57 7.27
CA LEU A 178 -27.14 -1.91 7.61
C LEU A 178 -26.37 -1.97 8.93
N LYS A 179 -26.36 -0.88 9.73
CA LYS A 179 -25.50 -0.72 10.90
C LYS A 179 -25.52 -1.93 11.84
N GLU A 180 -26.69 -2.41 12.23
CA GLU A 180 -26.85 -3.54 13.13
C GLU A 180 -26.49 -4.87 12.45
N LYS A 181 -26.95 -5.05 11.21
CA LYS A 181 -26.66 -6.24 10.41
C LYS A 181 -25.15 -6.42 10.18
N ILE A 182 -24.40 -5.34 9.94
CA ILE A 182 -22.94 -5.35 9.82
C ILE A 182 -22.31 -5.84 11.12
N SER A 183 -22.77 -5.40 12.29
CA SER A 183 -22.21 -5.85 13.57
C SER A 183 -22.42 -7.34 13.80
N VAL A 184 -23.59 -7.86 13.42
CA VAL A 184 -23.91 -9.29 13.50
C VAL A 184 -23.04 -10.07 12.52
N PHE A 185 -23.02 -9.66 11.25
CA PHE A 185 -22.25 -10.33 10.18
C PHE A 185 -20.76 -10.44 10.51
N VAL A 186 -20.16 -9.33 11.02
CA VAL A 186 -18.74 -9.30 11.41
C VAL A 186 -18.43 -10.34 12.49
N LYS A 187 -19.34 -10.53 13.46
CA LYS A 187 -19.16 -11.52 14.54
C LYS A 187 -19.40 -12.95 14.07
N GLU A 188 -20.44 -13.18 13.31
CA GLU A 188 -20.83 -14.53 12.85
C GLU A 188 -19.83 -15.12 11.86
N ASN A 189 -19.15 -14.28 11.08
CA ASN A 189 -18.20 -14.70 10.06
C ASN A 189 -16.73 -14.41 10.45
N ASP A 190 -16.45 -14.05 11.71
CA ASP A 190 -15.10 -13.77 12.21
C ASP A 190 -14.29 -12.86 11.27
N ILE A 191 -14.90 -11.75 10.81
CA ILE A 191 -14.29 -10.85 9.82
C ILE A 191 -12.97 -10.26 10.35
N ASP A 192 -11.88 -10.64 9.70
CA ASP A 192 -10.54 -10.10 9.93
C ASP A 192 -10.26 -8.93 8.99
N PHE A 193 -10.18 -7.71 9.53
CA PHE A 193 -9.87 -6.50 8.76
C PHE A 193 -8.41 -6.38 8.32
N SER A 194 -7.57 -7.34 8.65
CA SER A 194 -6.22 -7.52 8.09
C SER A 194 -6.18 -8.48 6.90
N ASN A 195 -7.31 -9.09 6.56
CA ASN A 195 -7.44 -10.05 5.47
C ASN A 195 -8.36 -9.53 4.36
N LEU A 196 -7.85 -9.50 3.12
CA LEU A 196 -8.58 -8.98 1.97
C LEU A 196 -9.88 -9.74 1.68
N GLU A 197 -9.85 -11.07 1.76
CA GLU A 197 -11.02 -11.89 1.43
C GLU A 197 -12.14 -11.70 2.45
N SER A 198 -11.81 -11.58 3.75
CA SER A 198 -12.77 -11.21 4.80
C SER A 198 -13.43 -9.84 4.53
N ILE A 199 -12.62 -8.85 4.13
CA ILE A 199 -13.13 -7.50 3.82
C ILE A 199 -14.03 -7.53 2.57
N LYS A 200 -13.65 -8.28 1.54
CA LYS A 200 -14.49 -8.46 0.33
C LYS A 200 -15.82 -9.12 0.69
N MET A 201 -15.80 -10.17 1.52
CA MET A 201 -17.02 -10.84 1.98
C MET A 201 -17.98 -9.85 2.66
N LEU A 202 -17.47 -9.01 3.56
CA LEU A 202 -18.28 -7.97 4.20
C LEU A 202 -18.75 -6.91 3.20
N TYR A 203 -17.90 -6.52 2.25
CA TYR A 203 -18.25 -5.56 1.21
C TYR A 203 -19.38 -6.08 0.31
N ASP A 204 -19.25 -7.31 -0.18
CA ASP A 204 -20.25 -7.95 -1.04
C ASP A 204 -21.58 -8.10 -0.30
N TYR A 205 -21.54 -8.53 0.97
CA TYR A 205 -22.73 -8.55 1.83
C TYR A 205 -23.41 -7.16 1.92
N CYS A 206 -22.63 -6.10 2.06
CA CYS A 206 -23.19 -4.74 2.12
C CYS A 206 -23.79 -4.30 0.78
N ILE A 207 -23.18 -4.67 -0.35
CA ILE A 207 -23.70 -4.34 -1.70
C ILE A 207 -25.01 -5.05 -1.96
N GLU A 208 -25.12 -6.31 -1.60
CA GLU A 208 -26.33 -7.13 -1.84
C GLU A 208 -27.53 -6.71 -0.97
N ASN A 209 -27.29 -6.08 0.19
CA ASN A 209 -28.33 -5.78 1.18
C ASN A 209 -28.64 -4.28 1.36
N GLN A 210 -28.07 -3.38 0.55
CA GLN A 210 -28.26 -1.92 0.68
C GLN A 210 -29.60 -1.39 0.17
#